data_c127d5b2ad09bd59af214d72e200da3e
#
_entry.id   c127d5b2ad09bd59af214d72e200da3e
#
_cell.length_a   1.000
_cell.length_b   1.000
_cell.length_c   1.000
_cell.angle_alpha   90.00
_cell.angle_beta   90.00
_cell.angle_gamma   90.00
#
_symmetry.space_group_name_H-M   'P 1'
#
loop_
_entity.id
_entity.type
_entity.pdbx_description
1 polymer ?
#
loop_
_entity_poly.entity_id
_entity_poly.type
_entity_poly.pdbx_seq_one_letter_code
_entity_poly.pdbx_strand_id
1 'polypeptide(L)'
;MVALFVVATIIVFLVIDYFVQRAAKRKAALAPAAHVSAKPRFVIPKGYFFGKGHTWVELLPDGLTRVGVDDFVQKIIGPVSAVELLPANTVVQKGDRLFTLRQGGKEVSFRAPISGKVVGINDDLVHSPGVVRKEPYKEGWVLLIEPTNLAADIKQLSIGNEAALWLREEIKRFRNFITAQTEVPAASGSALPAGVTLMDGGAPVNDVMEHSPQEIWQRFETDFLTAGNGKKSANS
;
A
#
# COMPACT_ATOMS: atom_id res chain seq x y z
N MET A 1 1.38 65.79 27.52
CA MET A 1 1.57 64.55 28.31
C MET A 1 0.77 63.39 27.71
N VAL A 2 -0.54 63.53 27.44
CA VAL A 2 -1.40 62.44 26.92
C VAL A 2 -0.96 61.93 25.55
N ALA A 3 -0.61 62.81 24.60
CA ALA A 3 -0.15 62.46 23.26
C ALA A 3 1.15 61.58 23.28
N LEU A 4 2.05 61.84 24.19
CA LEU A 4 3.26 61.09 24.34
C LEU A 4 3.03 59.68 24.89
N PHE A 5 2.04 59.55 25.76
CA PHE A 5 1.60 58.24 26.28
C PHE A 5 0.94 57.37 25.19
N VAL A 6 0.14 57.97 24.32
CA VAL A 6 -0.51 57.28 23.21
C VAL A 6 0.51 56.81 22.20
N VAL A 7 1.49 57.61 21.85
CA VAL A 7 2.58 57.20 20.94
C VAL A 7 3.41 56.09 21.56
N ALA A 8 3.72 56.14 22.84
CA ALA A 8 4.47 55.09 23.52
C ALA A 8 3.71 53.73 23.53
N THR A 9 2.39 53.76 23.79
CA THR A 9 1.56 52.53 23.73
C THR A 9 1.51 51.95 22.32
N ILE A 10 1.37 52.76 21.29
CA ILE A 10 1.40 52.27 19.89
C ILE A 10 2.72 51.58 19.58
N ILE A 11 3.87 52.17 19.96
CA ILE A 11 5.19 51.62 19.76
C ILE A 11 5.32 50.26 20.47
N VAL A 12 4.83 50.15 21.72
CA VAL A 12 4.87 48.90 22.48
C VAL A 12 4.04 47.83 21.77
N PHE A 13 2.84 48.12 21.27
CA PHE A 13 2.03 47.16 20.53
C PHE A 13 2.72 46.72 19.22
N LEU A 14 3.32 47.65 18.47
CA LEU A 14 4.05 47.30 17.26
C LEU A 14 5.25 46.38 17.54
N VAL A 15 5.96 46.61 18.63
CA VAL A 15 7.08 45.77 19.06
C VAL A 15 6.59 44.38 19.47
N ILE A 16 5.50 44.29 20.24
CA ILE A 16 4.91 43.03 20.64
C ILE A 16 4.45 42.26 19.37
N ASP A 17 3.73 42.91 18.47
CA ASP A 17 3.24 42.30 17.23
C ASP A 17 4.40 41.79 16.36
N TYR A 18 5.49 42.58 16.24
CA TYR A 18 6.71 42.15 15.55
C TYR A 18 7.32 40.89 16.16
N PHE A 19 7.43 40.81 17.50
CA PHE A 19 7.99 39.63 18.16
C PHE A 19 7.07 38.40 18.04
N VAL A 20 5.75 38.59 18.14
CA VAL A 20 4.74 37.51 17.95
C VAL A 20 4.80 36.98 16.52
N GLN A 21 4.83 37.86 15.53
CA GLN A 21 4.93 37.44 14.12
C GLN A 21 6.30 36.77 13.82
N ARG A 22 7.37 37.24 14.41
CA ARG A 22 8.70 36.63 14.28
C ARG A 22 8.76 35.26 14.95
N ALA A 23 8.13 35.07 16.11
CA ALA A 23 8.03 33.79 16.80
C ALA A 23 7.14 32.81 16.01
N ALA A 24 6.03 33.29 15.44
CA ALA A 24 5.16 32.48 14.57
C ALA A 24 5.90 32.02 13.29
N LYS A 25 6.66 32.91 12.64
CA LYS A 25 7.51 32.57 11.49
C LYS A 25 8.61 31.55 11.84
N ARG A 26 9.22 31.66 13.02
CA ARG A 26 10.21 30.69 13.51
C ARG A 26 9.58 29.32 13.81
N LYS A 27 8.37 29.28 14.41
CA LYS A 27 7.63 28.04 14.61
C LYS A 27 7.19 27.42 13.28
N ALA A 28 6.78 28.21 12.30
CA ALA A 28 6.45 27.74 10.95
C ALA A 28 7.68 27.21 10.19
N ALA A 29 8.88 27.79 10.41
CA ALA A 29 10.14 27.32 9.81
C ALA A 29 10.73 26.08 10.51
N LEU A 30 10.34 25.81 11.76
CA LEU A 30 10.72 24.64 12.55
C LEU A 30 9.63 23.53 12.56
N ALA A 31 8.44 23.84 12.05
CA ALA A 31 7.50 22.78 11.72
C ALA A 31 8.15 21.96 10.60
N PRO A 32 8.31 20.62 10.78
CA PRO A 32 8.66 19.76 9.67
C PRO A 32 7.72 20.14 8.54
N ALA A 33 8.29 20.44 7.35
CA ALA A 33 7.51 20.78 6.18
C ALA A 33 6.38 19.75 6.14
N ALA A 34 5.14 20.22 6.33
CA ALA A 34 3.98 19.36 6.14
C ALA A 34 4.20 18.80 4.73
N HIS A 35 4.62 17.55 4.63
CA HIS A 35 4.64 16.86 3.37
C HIS A 35 3.23 17.04 2.85
N VAL A 36 3.07 17.91 1.86
CA VAL A 36 1.88 17.92 1.02
C VAL A 36 1.92 16.54 0.38
N SER A 37 1.31 15.59 1.07
CA SER A 37 1.15 14.23 0.58
C SER A 37 0.32 14.38 -0.68
N ALA A 38 1.00 14.39 -1.83
CA ALA A 38 0.30 14.28 -3.09
C ALA A 38 -0.58 13.04 -2.95
N LYS A 39 -1.90 13.21 -3.12
CA LYS A 39 -2.87 12.12 -3.02
C LYS A 39 -2.28 10.89 -3.69
N PRO A 40 -2.15 9.75 -3.01
CA PRO A 40 -1.54 8.58 -3.60
C PRO A 40 -2.32 8.22 -4.86
N ARG A 41 -1.72 8.49 -5.99
CA ARG A 41 -2.29 8.14 -7.29
C ARG A 41 -1.88 6.70 -7.57
N PHE A 42 -2.81 5.77 -7.40
CA PHE A 42 -2.59 4.37 -7.75
C PHE A 42 -2.56 4.22 -9.27
N VAL A 43 -1.56 3.49 -9.76
CA VAL A 43 -1.29 3.33 -11.19
C VAL A 43 -1.78 1.96 -11.64
N ILE A 44 -2.56 1.94 -12.73
CA ILE A 44 -2.92 0.74 -13.48
C ILE A 44 -2.30 0.86 -14.87
N PRO A 45 -1.15 0.24 -15.12
CA PRO A 45 -0.51 0.29 -16.44
C PRO A 45 -1.30 -0.55 -17.47
N LYS A 46 -1.13 -0.20 -18.73
CA LYS A 46 -1.72 -0.97 -19.85
C LYS A 46 -0.97 -2.28 -20.04
N GLY A 47 -1.69 -3.33 -20.43
CA GLY A 47 -1.10 -4.65 -20.72
C GLY A 47 -0.92 -5.55 -19.51
N TYR A 48 -1.28 -5.09 -18.32
CA TYR A 48 -1.24 -5.86 -17.09
C TYR A 48 -2.61 -6.38 -16.70
N PHE A 49 -2.66 -7.61 -16.20
CA PHE A 49 -3.84 -8.25 -15.65
C PHE A 49 -3.74 -8.27 -14.13
N PHE A 50 -4.84 -7.97 -13.45
CA PHE A 50 -4.86 -7.82 -12.00
C PHE A 50 -5.74 -8.87 -11.34
N GLY A 51 -5.16 -9.61 -10.41
CA GLY A 51 -5.88 -10.54 -9.54
C GLY A 51 -6.50 -9.83 -8.33
N LYS A 52 -7.60 -10.35 -7.83
CA LYS A 52 -8.29 -9.80 -6.65
C LYS A 52 -7.46 -9.88 -5.36
N GLY A 53 -6.39 -10.68 -5.34
CA GLY A 53 -5.41 -10.74 -4.27
C GLY A 53 -4.24 -9.75 -4.44
N HIS A 54 -4.43 -8.69 -5.22
CA HIS A 54 -3.43 -7.62 -5.44
C HIS A 54 -2.11 -8.08 -6.08
N THR A 55 -2.17 -9.18 -6.83
CA THR A 55 -1.09 -9.60 -7.71
C THR A 55 -1.41 -9.20 -9.16
N TRP A 56 -0.39 -8.82 -9.90
CA TRP A 56 -0.52 -8.57 -11.33
C TRP A 56 0.22 -9.62 -12.16
N VAL A 57 -0.21 -9.79 -13.40
CA VAL A 57 0.41 -10.66 -14.43
C VAL A 57 0.69 -9.83 -15.68
N GLU A 58 1.90 -9.90 -16.17
CA GLU A 58 2.35 -9.41 -17.47
C GLU A 58 2.67 -10.59 -18.37
N LEU A 59 2.06 -10.65 -19.55
CA LEU A 59 2.36 -11.69 -20.53
C LEU A 59 3.53 -11.23 -21.41
N LEU A 60 4.58 -12.03 -21.47
CA LEU A 60 5.76 -11.77 -22.27
C LEU A 60 5.62 -12.37 -23.68
N PRO A 61 6.39 -11.88 -24.68
CA PRO A 61 6.32 -12.36 -26.06
C PRO A 61 6.68 -13.84 -26.25
N ASP A 62 7.49 -14.40 -25.35
CA ASP A 62 7.89 -15.80 -25.31
C ASP A 62 6.86 -16.75 -24.65
N GLY A 63 5.73 -16.20 -24.22
CA GLY A 63 4.66 -16.95 -23.56
C GLY A 63 4.84 -17.13 -22.05
N LEU A 64 5.95 -16.68 -21.48
CA LEU A 64 6.15 -16.62 -20.05
C LEU A 64 5.34 -15.47 -19.44
N THR A 65 5.17 -15.49 -18.13
CA THR A 65 4.47 -14.43 -17.40
C THR A 65 5.30 -13.93 -16.24
N ARG A 66 5.43 -12.61 -16.12
CA ARG A 66 5.90 -11.97 -14.89
C ARG A 66 4.75 -11.79 -13.93
N VAL A 67 5.02 -11.97 -12.66
CA VAL A 67 4.06 -11.74 -11.56
C VAL A 67 4.69 -10.83 -10.53
N GLY A 68 3.91 -9.90 -10.00
CA GLY A 68 4.32 -9.01 -8.92
C GLY A 68 3.14 -8.49 -8.12
N VAL A 69 3.37 -7.49 -7.27
CA VAL A 69 2.37 -6.87 -6.39
C VAL A 69 1.96 -5.52 -6.94
N ASP A 70 0.68 -5.19 -6.88
CA ASP A 70 0.17 -3.93 -7.39
C ASP A 70 0.60 -2.70 -6.56
N ASP A 71 0.49 -1.55 -7.17
CA ASP A 71 0.88 -0.26 -6.59
C ASP A 71 0.07 0.12 -5.33
N PHE A 72 -1.15 -0.41 -5.19
CA PHE A 72 -1.99 -0.15 -4.04
C PHE A 72 -1.41 -0.77 -2.77
N VAL A 73 -1.16 -2.07 -2.77
CA VAL A 73 -0.62 -2.77 -1.59
C VAL A 73 0.76 -2.24 -1.23
N GLN A 74 1.62 -1.99 -2.22
CA GLN A 74 2.96 -1.43 -2.02
C GLN A 74 2.93 -0.11 -1.24
N LYS A 75 1.96 0.75 -1.57
CA LYS A 75 1.85 2.07 -0.93
C LYS A 75 1.30 2.00 0.48
N ILE A 76 0.43 1.03 0.78
CA ILE A 76 -0.21 0.96 2.10
C ILE A 76 0.59 0.19 3.13
N ILE A 77 1.34 -0.86 2.74
CA ILE A 77 2.08 -1.70 3.68
C ILE A 77 3.37 -1.06 4.22
N GLY A 78 3.91 -0.06 3.52
CA GLY A 78 5.16 0.59 3.92
C GLY A 78 6.43 -0.06 3.34
N PRO A 79 7.61 0.31 3.85
CA PRO A 79 8.88 -0.15 3.32
C PRO A 79 9.06 -1.67 3.51
N VAL A 80 9.25 -2.39 2.41
CA VAL A 80 9.53 -3.83 2.41
C VAL A 80 10.98 -4.07 2.82
N SER A 81 11.19 -4.90 3.84
CA SER A 81 12.51 -5.28 4.37
C SER A 81 13.05 -6.60 3.82
N ALA A 82 12.15 -7.51 3.39
CA ALA A 82 12.53 -8.77 2.78
C ALA A 82 11.40 -9.31 1.90
N VAL A 83 11.78 -10.10 0.90
CA VAL A 83 10.87 -10.86 0.04
C VAL A 83 11.23 -12.33 0.15
N GLU A 84 10.29 -13.15 0.59
CA GLU A 84 10.45 -14.61 0.63
C GLU A 84 9.85 -15.20 -0.66
N LEU A 85 10.69 -15.79 -1.47
CA LEU A 85 10.36 -16.30 -2.80
C LEU A 85 10.23 -17.81 -2.80
N LEU A 86 9.32 -18.35 -3.62
CA LEU A 86 9.33 -19.79 -3.93
C LEU A 86 10.55 -20.13 -4.78
N PRO A 87 11.16 -21.32 -4.57
CA PRO A 87 12.27 -21.78 -5.39
C PRO A 87 11.86 -21.94 -6.87
N ALA A 88 12.81 -21.73 -7.77
CA ALA A 88 12.63 -22.09 -9.17
C ALA A 88 12.28 -23.58 -9.31
N ASN A 89 11.57 -23.92 -10.37
CA ASN A 89 10.98 -25.24 -10.65
C ASN A 89 9.80 -25.66 -9.76
N THR A 90 9.32 -24.82 -8.84
CA THR A 90 8.10 -25.09 -8.08
C THR A 90 6.87 -25.00 -8.99
N VAL A 91 6.00 -26.00 -8.93
CA VAL A 91 4.70 -25.99 -9.61
C VAL A 91 3.65 -25.40 -8.65
N VAL A 92 2.88 -24.44 -9.14
CA VAL A 92 1.85 -23.77 -8.37
C VAL A 92 0.50 -23.83 -9.10
N GLN A 93 -0.55 -23.98 -8.33
CA GLN A 93 -1.93 -23.79 -8.80
C GLN A 93 -2.39 -22.39 -8.47
N LYS A 94 -3.31 -21.85 -9.27
CA LYS A 94 -3.96 -20.59 -8.95
C LYS A 94 -4.54 -20.64 -7.54
N GLY A 95 -4.19 -19.62 -6.73
CA GLY A 95 -4.59 -19.52 -5.33
C GLY A 95 -3.59 -20.11 -4.33
N ASP A 96 -2.57 -20.85 -4.76
CA ASP A 96 -1.50 -21.29 -3.88
C ASP A 96 -0.68 -20.09 -3.37
N ARG A 97 -0.04 -20.24 -2.20
CA ARG A 97 0.92 -19.24 -1.70
C ARG A 97 2.09 -19.14 -2.68
N LEU A 98 2.40 -17.92 -3.10
CA LEU A 98 3.38 -17.68 -4.14
C LEU A 98 4.66 -17.02 -3.60
N PHE A 99 4.53 -15.99 -2.79
CA PHE A 99 5.62 -15.29 -2.11
C PHE A 99 5.09 -14.51 -0.90
N THR A 100 6.00 -14.03 -0.05
CA THR A 100 5.67 -13.25 1.15
C THR A 100 6.50 -11.98 1.18
N LEU A 101 5.88 -10.86 1.49
CA LEU A 101 6.57 -9.60 1.79
C LEU A 101 6.65 -9.42 3.31
N ARG A 102 7.83 -9.00 3.79
CA ARG A 102 8.07 -8.69 5.20
C ARG A 102 8.36 -7.21 5.41
N GLN A 103 7.87 -6.69 6.51
CA GLN A 103 8.08 -5.31 6.94
C GLN A 103 8.10 -5.23 8.48
N GLY A 104 9.24 -4.87 9.06
CA GLY A 104 9.34 -4.60 10.50
C GLY A 104 8.86 -5.74 11.41
N GLY A 105 9.12 -7.00 11.05
CA GLY A 105 8.67 -8.19 11.81
C GLY A 105 7.24 -8.64 11.48
N LYS A 106 6.54 -7.96 10.59
CA LYS A 106 5.21 -8.32 10.07
C LYS A 106 5.35 -8.87 8.66
N GLU A 107 4.40 -9.70 8.24
CA GLU A 107 4.42 -10.31 6.93
C GLU A 107 3.02 -10.45 6.33
N VAL A 108 2.97 -10.45 5.00
CA VAL A 108 1.78 -10.78 4.21
C VAL A 108 2.14 -11.68 3.05
N SER A 109 1.30 -12.69 2.81
CA SER A 109 1.50 -13.66 1.75
C SER A 109 0.59 -13.37 0.57
N PHE A 110 1.16 -13.50 -0.63
CA PHE A 110 0.46 -13.32 -1.89
C PHE A 110 0.21 -14.66 -2.55
N ARG A 111 -0.92 -14.75 -3.24
CA ARG A 111 -1.34 -15.97 -3.88
C ARG A 111 -1.15 -15.91 -5.39
N ALA A 112 -0.90 -17.09 -5.98
CA ALA A 112 -0.70 -17.25 -7.41
C ALA A 112 -1.95 -16.80 -8.19
N PRO A 113 -1.85 -15.80 -9.07
CA PRO A 113 -2.96 -15.35 -9.91
C PRO A 113 -3.26 -16.32 -11.05
N ILE A 114 -2.29 -17.14 -11.41
CA ILE A 114 -2.35 -18.14 -12.48
C ILE A 114 -1.67 -19.44 -12.04
N SER A 115 -2.03 -20.54 -12.69
CA SER A 115 -1.38 -21.84 -12.51
C SER A 115 -0.18 -21.98 -13.44
N GLY A 116 0.91 -22.59 -12.99
CA GLY A 116 2.10 -22.77 -13.79
C GLY A 116 3.32 -23.27 -13.02
N LYS A 117 4.46 -23.25 -13.68
CA LYS A 117 5.75 -23.60 -13.09
C LYS A 117 6.59 -22.32 -12.93
N VAL A 118 7.14 -22.10 -11.75
CA VAL A 118 8.11 -21.03 -11.49
C VAL A 118 9.40 -21.36 -12.24
N VAL A 119 9.75 -20.58 -13.26
CA VAL A 119 10.94 -20.78 -14.07
C VAL A 119 12.03 -19.75 -13.78
N GLY A 120 11.71 -18.67 -13.09
CA GLY A 120 12.66 -17.65 -12.67
C GLY A 120 12.18 -16.89 -11.43
N ILE A 121 13.14 -16.36 -10.70
CA ILE A 121 12.94 -15.48 -9.54
C ILE A 121 13.67 -14.17 -9.78
N ASN A 122 13.21 -13.10 -9.20
CA ASN A 122 13.91 -11.82 -9.25
C ASN A 122 14.93 -11.75 -8.11
N ASP A 123 16.15 -12.13 -8.38
CA ASP A 123 17.24 -12.15 -7.39
C ASP A 123 17.56 -10.75 -6.84
N ASP A 124 17.30 -9.68 -7.60
CA ASP A 124 17.51 -8.30 -7.15
C ASP A 124 16.69 -7.97 -5.90
N LEU A 125 15.54 -8.60 -5.72
CA LEU A 125 14.68 -8.39 -4.55
C LEU A 125 15.27 -8.96 -3.25
N VAL A 126 16.19 -9.92 -3.35
CA VAL A 126 16.91 -10.47 -2.18
C VAL A 126 17.84 -9.40 -1.60
N HIS A 127 18.49 -8.63 -2.47
CA HIS A 127 19.45 -7.60 -2.08
C HIS A 127 18.83 -6.22 -1.94
N SER A 128 17.75 -5.96 -2.67
CA SER A 128 17.09 -4.65 -2.77
C SER A 128 15.57 -4.79 -2.73
N PRO A 129 14.98 -5.28 -1.61
CA PRO A 129 13.54 -5.55 -1.53
C PRO A 129 12.66 -4.30 -1.76
N GLY A 130 13.20 -3.11 -1.50
CA GLY A 130 12.50 -1.84 -1.74
C GLY A 130 12.20 -1.54 -3.21
N VAL A 131 12.79 -2.27 -4.17
CA VAL A 131 12.50 -2.12 -5.61
C VAL A 131 11.06 -2.51 -5.92
N VAL A 132 10.50 -3.49 -5.21
CA VAL A 132 9.07 -3.86 -5.29
C VAL A 132 8.17 -2.64 -5.17
N ARG A 133 8.56 -1.68 -4.31
CA ARG A 133 7.79 -0.45 -4.06
C ARG A 133 8.09 0.66 -5.06
N LYS A 134 9.36 0.82 -5.44
CA LYS A 134 9.81 1.93 -6.30
C LYS A 134 9.34 1.76 -7.74
N GLU A 135 9.41 0.54 -8.25
CA GLU A 135 9.11 0.20 -9.66
C GLU A 135 8.23 -1.06 -9.75
N PRO A 136 7.01 -1.03 -9.15
CA PRO A 136 6.18 -2.22 -8.96
C PRO A 136 5.85 -2.97 -10.26
N TYR A 137 5.81 -2.28 -11.38
CA TYR A 137 5.46 -2.85 -12.70
C TYR A 137 6.65 -2.99 -13.66
N LYS A 138 7.87 -2.73 -13.20
CA LYS A 138 9.09 -2.91 -13.97
C LYS A 138 10.03 -3.83 -13.21
N GLU A 139 11.06 -3.25 -12.58
CA GLU A 139 12.08 -4.00 -11.83
C GLU A 139 11.54 -4.68 -10.56
N GLY A 140 10.35 -4.29 -10.10
CA GLY A 140 9.67 -4.88 -8.94
C GLY A 140 8.86 -6.15 -9.23
N TRP A 141 9.00 -6.78 -10.41
CA TRP A 141 8.45 -8.12 -10.63
C TRP A 141 9.06 -9.11 -9.63
N VAL A 142 8.31 -10.15 -9.27
CA VAL A 142 8.74 -11.09 -8.20
C VAL A 142 9.13 -12.44 -8.77
N LEU A 143 8.28 -13.03 -9.60
CA LEU A 143 8.47 -14.36 -10.16
C LEU A 143 8.16 -14.38 -11.65
N LEU A 144 8.87 -15.26 -12.36
CA LEU A 144 8.62 -15.63 -13.75
C LEU A 144 7.97 -17.01 -13.77
N ILE A 145 6.80 -17.12 -14.38
CA ILE A 145 6.00 -18.34 -14.41
C ILE A 145 5.76 -18.77 -15.86
N GLU A 146 6.02 -20.05 -16.14
CA GLU A 146 5.56 -20.75 -17.33
C GLU A 146 4.12 -21.23 -17.08
N PRO A 147 3.10 -20.59 -17.70
CA PRO A 147 1.71 -20.86 -17.35
C PRO A 147 1.24 -22.20 -17.94
N THR A 148 0.48 -22.98 -17.17
CA THR A 148 -0.10 -24.25 -17.63
C THR A 148 -1.55 -24.14 -18.09
N ASN A 149 -2.29 -23.12 -17.62
CA ASN A 149 -3.71 -22.91 -17.92
C ASN A 149 -4.07 -21.43 -18.12
N LEU A 150 -3.20 -20.70 -18.84
CA LEU A 150 -3.32 -19.24 -18.97
C LEU A 150 -4.69 -18.78 -19.46
N ALA A 151 -5.24 -19.44 -20.49
CA ALA A 151 -6.50 -19.05 -21.11
C ALA A 151 -7.72 -19.10 -20.15
N ALA A 152 -7.72 -20.02 -19.20
CA ALA A 152 -8.76 -20.10 -18.19
C ALA A 152 -8.50 -19.15 -17.02
N ASP A 153 -7.25 -19.03 -16.57
CA ASP A 153 -6.87 -18.23 -15.42
C ASP A 153 -7.01 -16.74 -15.70
N ILE A 154 -6.59 -16.27 -16.88
CA ILE A 154 -6.61 -14.86 -17.25
C ILE A 154 -8.04 -14.27 -17.35
N LYS A 155 -9.02 -15.10 -17.66
CA LYS A 155 -10.44 -14.69 -17.70
C LYS A 155 -10.98 -14.25 -16.34
N GLN A 156 -10.31 -14.59 -15.27
CA GLN A 156 -10.69 -14.23 -13.89
C GLN A 156 -9.90 -13.02 -13.36
N LEU A 157 -9.03 -12.47 -14.18
CA LEU A 157 -8.23 -11.30 -13.88
C LEU A 157 -8.84 -10.06 -14.57
N SER A 158 -8.74 -8.92 -13.94
CA SER A 158 -9.24 -7.65 -14.49
C SER A 158 -8.14 -6.94 -15.28
N ILE A 159 -8.50 -6.25 -16.37
CA ILE A 159 -7.57 -5.49 -17.21
C ILE A 159 -8.16 -4.10 -17.55
N GLY A 160 -7.29 -3.12 -17.75
CA GLY A 160 -7.66 -1.80 -18.23
C GLY A 160 -8.71 -1.09 -17.38
N ASN A 161 -9.83 -0.69 -17.95
CA ASN A 161 -10.90 0.02 -17.24
C ASN A 161 -11.56 -0.83 -16.14
N GLU A 162 -11.68 -2.13 -16.35
CA GLU A 162 -12.23 -3.04 -15.34
C GLU A 162 -11.33 -3.08 -14.11
N ALA A 163 -10.01 -3.21 -14.31
CA ALA A 163 -9.04 -3.15 -13.22
C ALA A 163 -9.09 -1.80 -12.48
N ALA A 164 -9.25 -0.70 -13.20
CA ALA A 164 -9.35 0.63 -12.59
C ALA A 164 -10.64 0.81 -11.76
N LEU A 165 -11.77 0.24 -12.21
CA LEU A 165 -13.02 0.24 -11.46
C LEU A 165 -12.91 -0.65 -10.22
N TRP A 166 -12.38 -1.86 -10.36
CA TRP A 166 -12.11 -2.76 -9.25
C TRP A 166 -11.22 -2.11 -8.19
N LEU A 167 -10.08 -1.54 -8.57
CA LEU A 167 -9.18 -0.90 -7.63
C LEU A 167 -9.84 0.28 -6.88
N ARG A 168 -10.70 1.04 -7.55
CA ARG A 168 -11.46 2.12 -6.91
C ARG A 168 -12.38 1.60 -5.81
N GLU A 169 -13.04 0.46 -6.03
CA GLU A 169 -13.88 -0.17 -5.00
C GLU A 169 -13.02 -0.78 -3.87
N GLU A 170 -11.83 -1.33 -4.19
CA GLU A 170 -10.89 -1.81 -3.17
C GLU A 170 -10.38 -0.68 -2.27
N ILE A 171 -10.07 0.48 -2.81
CA ILE A 171 -9.70 1.67 -2.03
C ILE A 171 -10.82 2.07 -1.06
N LYS A 172 -12.09 2.02 -1.50
CA LYS A 172 -13.23 2.30 -0.63
C LYS A 172 -13.37 1.23 0.47
N ARG A 173 -13.21 -0.05 0.10
CA ARG A 173 -13.26 -1.17 1.04
C ARG A 173 -12.15 -1.06 2.07
N PHE A 174 -10.93 -0.76 1.65
CA PHE A 174 -9.81 -0.54 2.54
C PHE A 174 -10.00 0.66 3.47
N ARG A 175 -10.56 1.76 2.97
CA ARG A 175 -10.92 2.91 3.80
C ARG A 175 -11.86 2.50 4.95
N ASN A 176 -12.93 1.75 4.63
CA ASN A 176 -13.87 1.29 5.64
C ASN A 176 -13.21 0.33 6.63
N PHE A 177 -12.33 -0.56 6.13
CA PHE A 177 -11.54 -1.46 6.95
C PHE A 177 -10.68 -0.69 7.96
N ILE A 178 -9.91 0.29 7.53
CA ILE A 178 -9.03 1.10 8.41
C ILE A 178 -9.86 1.94 9.38
N THR A 179 -10.94 2.57 8.95
CA THR A 179 -11.82 3.36 9.84
C THR A 179 -12.39 2.48 10.96
N ALA A 180 -12.84 1.28 10.66
CA ALA A 180 -13.34 0.35 11.67
C ALA A 180 -12.28 -0.03 12.72
N GLN A 181 -10.99 -0.01 12.39
CA GLN A 181 -9.93 -0.28 13.36
C GLN A 181 -9.66 0.91 14.31
N THR A 182 -10.06 2.12 13.95
CA THR A 182 -9.92 3.31 14.84
C THR A 182 -11.02 3.39 15.89
N GLU A 183 -12.14 2.73 15.67
CA GLU A 183 -13.27 2.70 16.60
C GLU A 183 -13.11 1.65 17.70
N VAL A 184 -12.11 0.78 17.61
CA VAL A 184 -11.81 -0.25 18.62
C VAL A 184 -11.15 0.40 19.83
N PRO A 185 -11.63 0.14 21.08
CA PRO A 185 -11.00 0.68 22.28
C PRO A 185 -9.54 0.29 22.39
N ALA A 186 -8.65 1.23 22.74
CA ALA A 186 -7.20 1.02 22.86
C ALA A 186 -6.82 -0.12 23.84
N ALA A 187 -7.71 -0.47 24.77
CA ALA A 187 -7.53 -1.56 25.72
C ALA A 187 -7.49 -2.96 25.07
N SER A 188 -7.93 -3.11 23.81
CA SER A 188 -7.98 -4.41 23.12
C SER A 188 -6.68 -4.81 22.41
N GLY A 189 -5.64 -3.95 22.44
CA GLY A 189 -4.35 -4.21 21.77
C GLY A 189 -4.39 -4.15 20.23
N SER A 190 -5.58 -4.04 19.63
CA SER A 190 -5.78 -4.03 18.17
C SER A 190 -6.06 -2.64 17.61
N ALA A 191 -5.97 -1.59 18.43
CA ALA A 191 -6.22 -0.22 17.98
C ALA A 191 -5.00 0.35 17.24
N LEU A 192 -5.27 1.17 16.23
CA LEU A 192 -4.22 1.95 15.57
C LEU A 192 -3.68 3.04 16.53
N PRO A 193 -2.40 3.41 16.43
CA PRO A 193 -1.83 4.46 17.26
C PRO A 193 -2.62 5.78 17.12
N ALA A 194 -2.90 6.43 18.25
CA ALA A 194 -3.58 7.71 18.26
C ALA A 194 -2.74 8.79 17.55
N GLY A 195 -3.39 9.65 16.76
CA GLY A 195 -2.74 10.76 16.06
C GLY A 195 -2.14 10.41 14.70
N VAL A 196 -2.25 9.16 14.24
CA VAL A 196 -1.82 8.79 12.87
C VAL A 196 -2.87 9.24 11.86
N THR A 197 -2.45 9.99 10.83
CA THR A 197 -3.31 10.33 9.71
C THR A 197 -3.47 9.09 8.82
N LEU A 198 -4.68 8.55 8.73
CA LEU A 198 -4.96 7.33 7.96
C LEU A 198 -5.42 7.61 6.55
N MET A 199 -6.04 8.77 6.33
CA MET A 199 -6.66 9.15 5.07
C MET A 199 -6.33 10.60 4.71
N ASP A 200 -6.09 10.86 3.43
CA ASP A 200 -5.95 12.19 2.87
C ASP A 200 -6.90 12.37 1.69
N GLY A 201 -7.87 13.28 1.83
CA GLY A 201 -8.84 13.56 0.78
C GLY A 201 -9.61 12.34 0.26
N GLY A 202 -9.84 11.32 1.12
CA GLY A 202 -10.59 10.10 0.80
C GLY A 202 -9.74 8.97 0.22
N ALA A 203 -8.41 9.15 0.10
CA ALA A 203 -7.47 8.08 -0.23
C ALA A 203 -6.64 7.66 1.00
N PRO A 204 -6.21 6.39 1.13
CA PRO A 204 -5.29 5.97 2.18
C PRO A 204 -3.98 6.74 2.07
N VAL A 205 -3.42 7.12 3.22
CA VAL A 205 -2.07 7.69 3.27
C VAL A 205 -1.04 6.59 2.98
N ASN A 206 0.05 6.93 2.33
CA ASN A 206 1.16 5.99 2.15
C ASN A 206 1.62 5.47 3.51
N ASP A 207 2.01 4.19 3.54
CA ASP A 207 2.57 3.53 4.72
C ASP A 207 1.59 3.42 5.91
N VAL A 208 0.28 3.57 5.64
CA VAL A 208 -0.75 3.54 6.69
C VAL A 208 -0.74 2.27 7.53
N MET A 209 -0.30 1.14 6.96
CA MET A 209 -0.18 -0.14 7.66
C MET A 209 1.13 -0.30 8.43
N GLU A 210 2.13 0.56 8.21
CA GLU A 210 3.47 0.41 8.79
C GLU A 210 3.43 0.31 10.33
N HIS A 211 2.62 1.15 10.95
CA HIS A 211 2.51 1.20 12.41
C HIS A 211 1.32 0.41 12.97
N SER A 212 0.61 -0.33 12.11
CA SER A 212 -0.53 -1.14 12.53
C SER A 212 -0.07 -2.39 13.30
N PRO A 213 -0.83 -2.85 14.31
CA PRO A 213 -0.59 -4.11 15.01
C PRO A 213 -0.62 -5.33 14.07
N GLN A 214 -0.01 -6.44 14.50
CA GLN A 214 0.05 -7.70 13.74
C GLN A 214 -1.34 -8.25 13.39
N GLU A 215 -2.32 -8.09 14.28
CA GLU A 215 -3.69 -8.55 14.08
C GLU A 215 -4.37 -7.84 12.90
N ILE A 216 -4.07 -6.55 12.70
CA ILE A 216 -4.59 -5.78 11.56
C ILE A 216 -3.94 -6.27 10.26
N TRP A 217 -2.66 -6.63 10.25
CA TRP A 217 -1.99 -7.23 9.11
C TRP A 217 -2.61 -8.58 8.73
N GLN A 218 -2.90 -9.44 9.69
CA GLN A 218 -3.54 -10.74 9.47
C GLN A 218 -4.97 -10.58 8.90
N ARG A 219 -5.74 -9.63 9.43
CA ARG A 219 -7.06 -9.30 8.88
C ARG A 219 -6.96 -8.75 7.45
N PHE A 220 -6.00 -7.86 7.20
CA PHE A 220 -5.75 -7.34 5.86
C PHE A 220 -5.40 -8.47 4.88
N GLU A 221 -4.51 -9.38 5.24
CA GLU A 221 -4.18 -10.54 4.42
C GLU A 221 -5.42 -11.39 4.12
N THR A 222 -6.22 -11.67 5.14
CA THR A 222 -7.44 -12.47 4.99
C THR A 222 -8.46 -11.79 4.08
N ASP A 223 -8.73 -10.51 4.31
CA ASP A 223 -9.80 -9.79 3.65
C ASP A 223 -9.43 -9.34 2.24
N PHE A 224 -8.17 -8.95 2.00
CA PHE A 224 -7.74 -8.32 0.75
C PHE A 224 -6.87 -9.21 -0.13
N LEU A 225 -6.02 -10.07 0.46
CA LEU A 225 -5.08 -10.86 -0.32
C LEU A 225 -5.55 -12.31 -0.54
N THR A 226 -6.44 -12.81 0.32
CA THR A 226 -6.93 -14.19 0.27
C THR A 226 -8.36 -14.29 -0.27
N ALA A 227 -9.21 -13.30 -0.07
CA ALA A 227 -10.67 -13.35 -0.34
C ALA A 227 -11.05 -13.53 -1.84
N GLY A 228 -10.10 -13.47 -2.76
CA GLY A 228 -10.33 -13.76 -4.18
C GLY A 228 -10.64 -15.23 -4.48
N ASN A 229 -10.38 -16.15 -3.55
CA ASN A 229 -10.50 -17.60 -3.76
C ASN A 229 -11.60 -18.31 -2.92
N GLY A 230 -12.35 -17.60 -2.10
CA GLY A 230 -13.23 -18.22 -1.11
C GLY A 230 -14.66 -17.73 -1.09
N LYS A 231 -15.46 -17.95 -2.17
CA LYS A 231 -16.90 -18.07 -2.09
C LYS A 231 -17.40 -19.18 -3.02
N LYS A 232 -17.04 -20.42 -2.72
CA LYS A 232 -17.80 -21.62 -3.08
C LYS A 232 -17.67 -22.61 -1.93
N SER A 233 -18.44 -22.44 -0.88
CA SER A 233 -19.01 -23.50 -0.06
C SER A 233 -19.62 -22.93 1.21
N ALA A 234 -20.86 -22.50 1.13
CA ALA A 234 -21.81 -22.50 2.23
C ALA A 234 -23.20 -22.29 1.62
N ASN A 235 -23.67 -23.29 0.94
CA ASN A 235 -25.09 -23.64 0.82
C ASN A 235 -25.20 -25.05 0.17
N SER A 236 -25.24 -26.03 1.01
CA SER A 236 -25.90 -27.31 0.78
C SER A 236 -26.45 -27.78 2.11
#